data_44169a4cff8d1ab223103c9df4ec12aa
#
_entry.id   44169a4cff8d1ab223103c9df4ec12aa
#
_cell.length_a   1.000
_cell.length_b   1.000
_cell.length_c   1.000
_cell.angle_alpha   90.00
_cell.angle_beta   90.00
_cell.angle_gamma   90.00
#
_symmetry.space_group_name_H-M   'P 1'
#
loop_
_entity.id
_entity.type
_entity.pdbx_description
1 polymer ?
#
loop_
_entity_poly.entity_id
_entity_poly.type
_entity_poly.pdbx_seq_one_letter_code
_entity_poly.pdbx_strand_id
1 'polypeptide(L)'
;MSPSALPRATKIVATIGTDSGTPEALRALLEAGVNVFRLNFSHGTQGEQAKRIGAIRALEEETGQPVCILADLQGPKHRVGPVEDGVVLAAGDSFVFDRSSDVGNASRVGLPHPEIFAALQPGARLLIDDGKLVLRVKSIGDDSFTTTCLLYTSDAADETTG
;
A
#
# COMPACT_ATOMS: atom_id res chain seq x y z
N MET A 1 19.75 28.16 33.45
CA MET A 1 19.00 28.41 32.21
C MET A 1 19.46 27.33 31.25
N SER A 2 18.64 26.29 31.02
CA SER A 2 18.94 25.29 29.99
C SER A 2 18.90 25.97 28.61
N PRO A 3 19.83 25.67 27.70
CA PRO A 3 19.81 26.24 26.37
C PRO A 3 18.46 25.84 25.70
N SER A 4 17.71 26.87 25.33
CA SER A 4 16.50 26.68 24.52
C SER A 4 16.88 25.87 23.28
N ALA A 5 16.48 24.61 23.24
CA ALA A 5 16.67 23.78 22.05
C ALA A 5 16.00 24.51 20.90
N LEU A 6 16.76 24.81 19.84
CA LEU A 6 16.19 25.35 18.61
C LEU A 6 15.01 24.48 18.14
N PRO A 7 13.89 25.07 17.78
CA PRO A 7 12.74 24.29 17.31
C PRO A 7 13.17 23.44 16.11
N ARG A 8 12.90 22.14 16.19
CA ARG A 8 13.22 21.19 15.11
C ARG A 8 12.56 21.64 13.80
N ALA A 9 13.36 21.87 12.77
CA ALA A 9 12.86 22.28 11.44
C ALA A 9 12.16 21.12 10.70
N THR A 10 12.70 19.89 10.81
CA THR A 10 12.13 18.69 10.21
C THR A 10 10.83 18.29 10.90
N LYS A 11 9.76 18.09 10.12
CA LYS A 11 8.47 17.61 10.63
C LYS A 11 8.44 16.09 10.64
N ILE A 12 7.83 15.51 11.69
CA ILE A 12 7.58 14.07 11.78
C ILE A 12 6.15 13.81 11.37
N VAL A 13 5.96 12.89 10.41
CA VAL A 13 4.67 12.35 10.00
C VAL A 13 4.56 10.94 10.58
N ALA A 14 3.52 10.68 11.38
CA ALA A 14 3.20 9.37 11.90
C ALA A 14 1.92 8.83 11.25
N THR A 15 1.97 7.63 10.71
CA THR A 15 0.76 6.96 10.23
C THR A 15 0.03 6.31 11.40
N ILE A 16 -1.25 6.63 11.53
CA ILE A 16 -2.10 6.14 12.61
C ILE A 16 -2.83 4.87 12.16
N GLY A 17 -2.51 3.77 12.83
CA GLY A 17 -3.14 2.46 12.66
C GLY A 17 -4.14 2.16 13.76
N THR A 18 -4.49 0.89 13.89
CA THR A 18 -5.45 0.41 14.90
C THR A 18 -4.91 0.64 16.31
N ASP A 19 -3.68 0.23 16.57
CA ASP A 19 -3.07 0.28 17.90
C ASP A 19 -2.60 1.69 18.29
N SER A 20 -2.19 2.50 17.32
CA SER A 20 -1.74 3.88 17.54
C SER A 20 -2.87 4.92 17.50
N GLY A 21 -4.11 4.49 17.28
CA GLY A 21 -5.28 5.37 17.20
C GLY A 21 -5.99 5.62 18.54
N THR A 22 -5.49 5.10 19.65
CA THR A 22 -6.07 5.35 20.98
C THR A 22 -5.67 6.76 21.48
N PRO A 23 -6.49 7.42 22.32
CA PRO A 23 -6.17 8.74 22.87
C PRO A 23 -4.79 8.78 23.56
N GLU A 24 -4.43 7.73 24.30
CA GLU A 24 -3.17 7.61 25.01
C GLU A 24 -1.98 7.52 24.04
N ALA A 25 -2.11 6.71 22.98
CA ALA A 25 -1.08 6.57 21.95
C ALA A 25 -0.90 7.86 21.15
N LEU A 26 -2.00 8.53 20.78
CA LEU A 26 -1.95 9.82 20.10
C LEU A 26 -1.26 10.89 20.94
N ARG A 27 -1.53 10.93 22.26
CA ARG A 27 -0.85 11.83 23.19
C ARG A 27 0.65 11.55 23.25
N ALA A 28 1.03 10.29 23.45
CA ALA A 28 2.44 9.89 23.50
C ALA A 28 3.20 10.27 22.22
N LEU A 29 2.56 10.09 21.05
CA LEU A 29 3.12 10.50 19.77
C LEU A 29 3.31 12.03 19.66
N LEU A 30 2.33 12.80 20.11
CA LEU A 30 2.42 14.27 20.13
C LEU A 30 3.54 14.75 21.06
N GLU A 31 3.64 14.19 22.26
CA GLU A 31 4.69 14.48 23.24
C GLU A 31 6.09 14.08 22.72
N ALA A 32 6.18 12.97 21.96
CA ALA A 32 7.40 12.57 21.27
C ALA A 32 7.76 13.51 20.09
N GLY A 33 6.88 14.45 19.75
CA GLY A 33 7.12 15.51 18.78
C GLY A 33 6.61 15.22 17.37
N VAL A 34 5.63 14.35 17.21
CA VAL A 34 4.91 14.18 15.94
C VAL A 34 4.16 15.47 15.61
N ASN A 35 4.25 15.88 14.35
CA ASN A 35 3.64 17.12 13.86
C ASN A 35 2.43 16.85 12.97
N VAL A 36 2.41 15.69 12.29
CA VAL A 36 1.39 15.33 11.32
C VAL A 36 0.93 13.89 11.58
N PHE A 37 -0.35 13.71 11.80
CA PHE A 37 -0.98 12.40 11.86
C PHE A 37 -1.53 12.04 10.49
N ARG A 38 -0.94 11.03 9.83
CA ARG A 38 -1.42 10.51 8.53
C ARG A 38 -2.46 9.42 8.77
N LEU A 39 -3.64 9.61 8.21
CA LEU A 39 -4.74 8.63 8.21
C LEU A 39 -4.82 7.99 6.82
N ASN A 40 -4.54 6.70 6.74
CA ASN A 40 -4.64 5.96 5.49
C ASN A 40 -6.08 5.49 5.27
N PHE A 41 -6.78 6.12 4.31
CA PHE A 41 -8.16 5.80 3.96
C PHE A 41 -8.31 4.52 3.11
N SER A 42 -7.20 3.89 2.75
CA SER A 42 -7.22 2.55 2.13
C SER A 42 -7.59 1.44 3.12
N HIS A 43 -7.59 1.73 4.42
CA HIS A 43 -7.88 0.77 5.48
C HIS A 43 -8.90 1.33 6.47
N GLY A 44 -9.76 0.45 6.98
CA GLY A 44 -10.82 0.82 7.91
C GLY A 44 -12.04 1.45 7.24
N THR A 45 -13.07 1.66 8.02
CA THR A 45 -14.33 2.27 7.61
C THR A 45 -14.31 3.79 7.77
N GLN A 46 -15.22 4.50 7.11
CA GLN A 46 -15.39 5.94 7.29
C GLN A 46 -15.67 6.30 8.76
N GLY A 47 -16.46 5.46 9.46
CA GLY A 47 -16.75 5.66 10.88
C GLY A 47 -15.53 5.55 11.79
N GLU A 48 -14.61 4.63 11.50
CA GLU A 48 -13.33 4.51 12.22
C GLU A 48 -12.42 5.70 11.96
N GLN A 49 -12.34 6.18 10.71
CA GLN A 49 -11.55 7.37 10.39
C GLN A 49 -12.13 8.62 11.08
N ALA A 50 -13.47 8.77 11.11
CA ALA A 50 -14.12 9.86 11.82
C ALA A 50 -13.83 9.85 13.33
N LYS A 51 -13.81 8.66 13.97
CA LYS A 51 -13.43 8.52 15.38
C LYS A 51 -11.98 8.94 15.62
N ARG A 52 -11.04 8.52 14.75
CA ARG A 52 -9.63 8.91 14.84
C ARG A 52 -9.45 10.44 14.70
N ILE A 53 -10.13 11.05 13.72
CA ILE A 53 -10.13 12.50 13.55
C ILE A 53 -10.65 13.20 14.79
N GLY A 54 -11.78 12.73 15.34
CA GLY A 54 -12.36 13.30 16.57
C GLY A 54 -11.39 13.21 17.76
N ALA A 55 -10.70 12.07 17.95
CA ALA A 55 -9.71 11.90 19.00
C ALA A 55 -8.50 12.84 18.84
N ILE A 56 -8.01 13.03 17.62
CA ILE A 56 -6.90 13.96 17.32
C ILE A 56 -7.33 15.42 17.61
N ARG A 57 -8.54 15.81 17.21
CA ARG A 57 -9.06 17.17 17.47
C ARG A 57 -9.29 17.43 18.94
N ALA A 58 -9.78 16.44 19.70
CA ALA A 58 -9.90 16.55 21.14
C ALA A 58 -8.55 16.73 21.82
N LEU A 59 -7.52 16.01 21.37
CA LEU A 59 -6.14 16.15 21.86
C LEU A 59 -5.57 17.55 21.55
N GLU A 60 -5.84 18.09 20.37
CA GLU A 60 -5.45 19.45 19.97
C GLU A 60 -6.08 20.52 20.91
N GLU A 61 -7.39 20.38 21.17
CA GLU A 61 -8.10 21.27 22.10
C GLU A 61 -7.55 21.20 23.52
N GLU A 62 -7.29 19.98 24.00
CA GLU A 62 -6.78 19.77 25.36
C GLU A 62 -5.36 20.30 25.55
N THR A 63 -4.49 20.11 24.57
CA THR A 63 -3.06 20.50 24.69
C THR A 63 -2.78 21.92 24.23
N GLY A 64 -3.68 22.52 23.46
CA GLY A 64 -3.47 23.81 22.78
C GLY A 64 -2.37 23.77 21.71
N GLN A 65 -1.89 22.58 21.33
CA GLN A 65 -0.88 22.39 20.30
C GLN A 65 -1.53 22.10 18.97
N PRO A 66 -1.28 22.88 17.91
CA PRO A 66 -1.86 22.63 16.59
C PRO A 66 -1.31 21.34 16.00
N VAL A 67 -2.20 20.49 15.50
CA VAL A 67 -1.89 19.20 14.90
C VAL A 67 -2.38 19.14 13.47
N CYS A 68 -1.51 18.80 12.54
CA CYS A 68 -1.91 18.54 11.16
C CYS A 68 -2.45 17.11 11.00
N ILE A 69 -3.60 16.98 10.33
CA ILE A 69 -4.13 15.69 9.87
C ILE A 69 -3.93 15.61 8.36
N LEU A 70 -3.23 14.57 7.92
CA LEU A 70 -3.04 14.25 6.51
C LEU A 70 -3.95 13.07 6.15
N ALA A 71 -5.00 13.33 5.39
CA ALA A 71 -5.87 12.31 4.84
C ALA A 71 -5.25 11.75 3.55
N ASP A 72 -4.75 10.52 3.60
CA ASP A 72 -4.25 9.81 2.44
C ASP A 72 -5.41 9.05 1.79
N LEU A 73 -5.99 9.68 0.76
CA LEU A 73 -7.19 9.18 0.10
C LEU A 73 -6.86 8.00 -0.82
N GLN A 74 -7.83 7.11 -0.94
CA GLN A 74 -7.75 6.04 -1.93
C GLN A 74 -7.78 6.63 -3.34
N GLY A 75 -6.85 6.14 -4.19
CA GLY A 75 -6.96 6.25 -5.63
C GLY A 75 -7.51 4.96 -6.26
N PRO A 76 -7.81 4.93 -7.54
CA PRO A 76 -8.09 3.70 -8.27
C PRO A 76 -6.84 2.80 -8.17
N LYS A 77 -7.02 1.60 -7.59
CA LYS A 77 -5.97 0.58 -7.50
C LYS A 77 -6.34 -0.59 -8.40
N HIS A 78 -5.51 -0.84 -9.38
CA HIS A 78 -5.60 -2.09 -10.13
C HIS A 78 -5.09 -3.24 -9.26
N ARG A 79 -5.92 -4.23 -9.05
CA ARG A 79 -5.57 -5.43 -8.27
C ARG A 79 -5.93 -6.67 -9.07
N VAL A 80 -5.10 -7.69 -8.96
CA VAL A 80 -5.46 -9.03 -9.42
C VAL A 80 -6.57 -9.60 -8.54
N GLY A 81 -7.28 -10.59 -9.05
CA GLY A 81 -8.27 -11.36 -8.31
C GLY A 81 -7.64 -12.16 -7.16
N PRO A 82 -8.47 -12.91 -6.41
CA PRO A 82 -7.99 -13.78 -5.36
C PRO A 82 -7.04 -14.84 -5.95
N VAL A 83 -6.02 -15.22 -5.18
CA VAL A 83 -5.03 -16.23 -5.53
C VAL A 83 -4.77 -17.10 -4.31
N GLU A 84 -4.42 -18.36 -4.52
CA GLU A 84 -4.03 -19.28 -3.46
C GLU A 84 -2.83 -18.75 -2.68
N ASP A 85 -2.78 -19.04 -1.38
CA ASP A 85 -1.66 -18.65 -0.53
C ASP A 85 -0.37 -19.39 -0.95
N GLY A 86 0.75 -18.70 -0.85
CA GLY A 86 2.07 -19.29 -1.11
C GLY A 86 2.41 -19.48 -2.59
N VAL A 87 1.65 -18.92 -3.52
CA VAL A 87 2.02 -18.91 -4.94
C VAL A 87 3.26 -18.08 -5.17
N VAL A 88 4.25 -18.69 -5.78
CA VAL A 88 5.53 -18.06 -6.15
C VAL A 88 5.73 -18.20 -7.65
N LEU A 89 6.20 -17.14 -8.29
CA LEU A 89 6.57 -17.13 -9.71
C LEU A 89 8.09 -16.94 -9.83
N ALA A 90 8.74 -17.86 -10.49
CA ALA A 90 10.17 -17.75 -10.79
C ALA A 90 10.43 -17.03 -12.12
N ALA A 91 11.64 -16.51 -12.29
CA ALA A 91 12.04 -15.92 -13.57
C ALA A 91 11.99 -16.97 -14.68
N GLY A 92 11.33 -16.65 -15.78
CA GLY A 92 11.08 -17.55 -16.90
C GLY A 92 9.72 -18.23 -16.88
N ASP A 93 9.02 -18.24 -15.77
CA ASP A 93 7.68 -18.85 -15.67
C ASP A 93 6.69 -18.18 -16.60
N SER A 94 5.82 -19.01 -17.18
CA SER A 94 4.68 -18.55 -17.97
C SER A 94 3.48 -18.39 -17.04
N PHE A 95 2.81 -17.23 -17.11
CA PHE A 95 1.67 -16.93 -16.26
C PHE A 95 0.53 -16.29 -17.06
N VAL A 96 -0.70 -16.69 -16.78
CA VAL A 96 -1.89 -16.25 -17.51
C VAL A 96 -2.71 -15.29 -16.64
N PHE A 97 -3.13 -14.18 -17.23
CA PHE A 97 -4.17 -13.32 -16.70
C PHE A 97 -5.44 -13.50 -17.53
N ASP A 98 -6.56 -13.68 -16.86
CA ASP A 98 -7.85 -13.83 -17.51
C ASP A 98 -8.95 -13.03 -16.79
N ARG A 99 -10.19 -13.12 -17.26
CA ARG A 99 -11.33 -12.40 -16.68
C ARG A 99 -12.14 -13.23 -15.68
N SER A 100 -11.65 -14.43 -15.31
CA SER A 100 -12.35 -15.27 -14.33
C SER A 100 -12.31 -14.65 -12.94
N SER A 101 -13.39 -14.83 -12.19
CA SER A 101 -13.46 -14.50 -10.77
C SER A 101 -13.00 -15.64 -9.86
N ASP A 102 -12.63 -16.80 -10.43
CA ASP A 102 -12.15 -17.94 -9.67
C ASP A 102 -10.79 -17.65 -9.00
N VAL A 103 -10.55 -18.32 -7.90
CA VAL A 103 -9.26 -18.24 -7.22
C VAL A 103 -8.14 -18.68 -8.17
N GLY A 104 -7.15 -17.82 -8.32
CA GLY A 104 -5.94 -18.08 -9.12
C GLY A 104 -5.00 -19.08 -8.43
N ASN A 105 -4.02 -19.54 -9.16
CA ASN A 105 -3.01 -20.52 -8.73
C ASN A 105 -1.64 -20.18 -9.33
N ALA A 106 -0.68 -21.10 -9.25
CA ALA A 106 0.68 -20.91 -9.78
C ALA A 106 0.75 -20.69 -11.32
N SER A 107 -0.34 -20.88 -12.07
CA SER A 107 -0.34 -20.72 -13.53
C SER A 107 -1.22 -19.57 -14.03
N ARG A 108 -2.19 -19.10 -13.24
CA ARG A 108 -3.13 -18.07 -13.65
C ARG A 108 -3.71 -17.26 -12.50
N VAL A 109 -4.17 -16.05 -12.82
CA VAL A 109 -4.98 -15.22 -11.91
C VAL A 109 -6.02 -14.42 -12.69
N GLY A 110 -7.17 -14.18 -12.08
CA GLY A 110 -8.17 -13.27 -12.62
C GLY A 110 -7.69 -11.81 -12.54
N LEU A 111 -8.02 -11.01 -13.57
CA LEU A 111 -7.77 -9.57 -13.60
C LEU A 111 -9.07 -8.84 -13.93
N PRO A 112 -9.80 -8.31 -12.93
CA PRO A 112 -11.12 -7.70 -13.12
C PRO A 112 -11.04 -6.26 -13.67
N HIS A 113 -10.17 -6.02 -14.66
CA HIS A 113 -9.85 -4.71 -15.21
C HIS A 113 -9.87 -4.74 -16.74
N PRO A 114 -11.05 -4.63 -17.39
CA PRO A 114 -11.16 -4.70 -18.85
C PRO A 114 -10.36 -3.62 -19.57
N GLU A 115 -10.16 -2.46 -18.94
CA GLU A 115 -9.35 -1.36 -19.47
C GLU A 115 -7.88 -1.75 -19.63
N ILE A 116 -7.35 -2.64 -18.78
CA ILE A 116 -5.98 -3.15 -18.92
C ILE A 116 -5.88 -4.03 -20.15
N PHE A 117 -6.84 -4.96 -20.36
CA PHE A 117 -6.85 -5.81 -21.54
C PHE A 117 -6.89 -5.00 -22.84
N ALA A 118 -7.66 -3.90 -22.85
CA ALA A 118 -7.77 -3.02 -24.01
C ALA A 118 -6.49 -2.23 -24.32
N ALA A 119 -5.69 -1.94 -23.29
CA ALA A 119 -4.48 -1.12 -23.43
C ALA A 119 -3.21 -1.94 -23.69
N LEU A 120 -3.23 -3.26 -23.41
CA LEU A 120 -2.04 -4.10 -23.53
C LEU A 120 -1.63 -4.34 -24.98
N GLN A 121 -0.33 -4.50 -25.15
CA GLN A 121 0.30 -4.94 -26.40
C GLN A 121 1.33 -6.03 -26.09
N PRO A 122 1.60 -6.96 -27.03
CA PRO A 122 2.72 -7.88 -26.90
C PRO A 122 4.03 -7.14 -26.64
N GLY A 123 4.81 -7.64 -25.68
CA GLY A 123 6.04 -6.99 -25.24
C GLY A 123 5.86 -5.98 -24.08
N ALA A 124 4.64 -5.57 -23.77
CA ALA A 124 4.37 -4.68 -22.63
C ALA A 124 4.86 -5.29 -21.31
N ARG A 125 5.30 -4.43 -20.39
CA ARG A 125 5.73 -4.82 -19.05
C ARG A 125 4.61 -4.56 -18.05
N LEU A 126 4.33 -5.54 -17.22
CA LEU A 126 3.44 -5.44 -16.07
C LEU A 126 4.29 -5.42 -14.80
N LEU A 127 4.01 -4.46 -13.93
CA LEU A 127 4.62 -4.35 -12.62
C LEU A 127 3.57 -4.74 -11.57
N ILE A 128 3.87 -5.73 -10.76
CA ILE A 128 2.98 -6.22 -9.70
C ILE A 128 3.72 -6.08 -8.36
N ASP A 129 2.96 -5.83 -7.29
CA ASP A 129 3.48 -5.61 -5.94
C ASP A 129 4.58 -4.56 -5.91
N ASP A 130 4.22 -3.34 -6.36
CA ASP A 130 5.11 -2.17 -6.43
C ASP A 130 6.42 -2.42 -7.23
N GLY A 131 6.36 -3.37 -8.17
CA GLY A 131 7.47 -3.69 -9.07
C GLY A 131 8.38 -4.81 -8.58
N LYS A 132 8.07 -5.47 -7.47
CA LYS A 132 8.78 -6.66 -7.01
C LYS A 132 8.68 -7.80 -8.03
N LEU A 133 7.56 -7.89 -8.72
CA LEU A 133 7.31 -8.85 -9.77
C LEU A 133 7.16 -8.12 -11.11
N VAL A 134 8.01 -8.47 -12.05
CA VAL A 134 8.00 -7.89 -13.40
C VAL A 134 7.67 -8.99 -14.41
N LEU A 135 6.58 -8.79 -15.15
CA LEU A 135 6.13 -9.72 -16.19
C LEU A 135 6.15 -9.04 -17.55
N ARG A 136 6.39 -9.81 -18.61
CA ARG A 136 6.30 -9.34 -20.01
C ARG A 136 5.19 -10.07 -20.74
N VAL A 137 4.30 -9.32 -21.36
CA VAL A 137 3.22 -9.86 -22.19
C VAL A 137 3.80 -10.56 -23.42
N LYS A 138 3.44 -11.84 -23.61
CA LYS A 138 3.83 -12.65 -24.79
C LYS A 138 2.77 -12.63 -25.84
N SER A 139 1.54 -12.95 -25.47
CA SER A 139 0.40 -13.05 -26.38
C SER A 139 -0.86 -12.57 -25.71
N ILE A 140 -1.79 -12.06 -26.53
CA ILE A 140 -3.08 -11.53 -26.07
C ILE A 140 -4.15 -12.26 -26.85
N GLY A 141 -5.14 -12.82 -26.13
CA GLY A 141 -6.38 -13.37 -26.65
C GLY A 141 -7.56 -12.49 -26.25
N ASP A 142 -8.78 -12.94 -26.57
CA ASP A 142 -10.01 -12.18 -26.32
C ASP A 142 -10.28 -11.96 -24.82
N ASP A 143 -10.12 -13.00 -24.03
CA ASP A 143 -10.42 -12.99 -22.59
C ASP A 143 -9.22 -13.30 -21.68
N SER A 144 -8.03 -13.40 -22.26
CA SER A 144 -6.81 -13.70 -21.49
C SER A 144 -5.55 -13.20 -22.19
N PHE A 145 -4.48 -13.03 -21.44
CA PHE A 145 -3.16 -12.82 -22.01
C PHE A 145 -2.12 -13.62 -21.23
N THR A 146 -1.10 -14.06 -21.95
CA THR A 146 0.00 -14.84 -21.40
C THR A 146 1.21 -13.95 -21.21
N THR A 147 1.90 -14.13 -20.09
CA THR A 147 3.11 -13.39 -19.74
C THR A 147 4.27 -14.32 -19.45
N THR A 148 5.48 -13.77 -19.39
CA THR A 148 6.66 -14.42 -18.79
C THR A 148 7.14 -13.57 -17.63
N CYS A 149 7.41 -14.21 -16.51
CA CYS A 149 8.07 -13.59 -15.37
C CYS A 149 9.52 -13.25 -15.75
N LEU A 150 9.92 -12.00 -15.59
CA LEU A 150 11.28 -11.54 -15.89
C LEU A 150 12.14 -11.43 -14.65
N LEU A 151 11.55 -10.99 -13.56
CA LEU A 151 12.22 -10.69 -12.31
C LEU A 151 11.25 -10.88 -11.14
N TYR A 152 11.73 -11.52 -10.11
CA TYR A 152 11.19 -11.45 -8.75
C TYR A 152 12.28 -10.85 -7.87
N THR A 153 12.03 -9.72 -7.22
CA THR A 153 12.91 -9.18 -6.19
C THR A 153 12.25 -9.38 -4.84
N SER A 154 12.86 -10.18 -3.97
CA SER A 154 12.58 -10.10 -2.54
C SER A 154 12.94 -8.71 -2.04
N ASP A 155 12.27 -8.20 -0.99
CA ASP A 155 12.63 -6.91 -0.39
C ASP A 155 14.13 -6.89 -0.06
N ALA A 156 14.80 -5.81 -0.44
CA ALA A 156 16.23 -5.60 -0.18
C ALA A 156 16.60 -5.60 1.33
N ALA A 157 15.63 -5.79 2.21
CA ALA A 157 15.84 -5.94 3.65
C ALA A 157 16.24 -7.37 4.07
N ASP A 158 16.05 -8.39 3.21
CA ASP A 158 16.38 -9.78 3.51
C ASP A 158 17.80 -10.19 3.08
N GLU A 159 18.55 -9.33 2.40
CA GLU A 159 19.91 -9.64 1.91
C GLU A 159 21.06 -9.32 2.88
N THR A 160 20.77 -9.08 4.16
CA THR A 160 21.84 -8.87 5.17
C THR A 160 21.92 -9.97 6.21
N THR A 161 22.00 -11.23 5.77
CA THR A 161 22.57 -12.32 6.58
C THR A 161 23.27 -13.34 5.67
N GLY A 162 24.51 -13.06 5.40
CA GLY A 162 25.47 -13.99 4.87
C GLY A 162 26.80 -13.78 5.58
#